data_d39fd3e09a4c7cb430693dfc283bd232
#
_entry.id   d39fd3e09a4c7cb430693dfc283bd232
#
_cell.length_a   1.000
_cell.length_b   1.000
_cell.length_c   1.000
_cell.angle_alpha   90.00
_cell.angle_beta   90.00
_cell.angle_gamma   90.00
#
_symmetry.space_group_name_H-M   'P 1'
#
loop_
_entity.id
_entity.type
_entity.pdbx_description
1 polymer ?
#
loop_
_entity_poly.entity_id
_entity_poly.type
_entity_poly.pdbx_seq_one_letter_code
_entity_poly.pdbx_strand_id
1 'polypeptide(L)'
;MPNQFLRNVDMDFEIRDHLLQGAKQLQSPNSSEREEESDISLLVIHNISLPPGEYATGFIDQLFCNQLDSKAHPYFKKISELRVSAHLLISRTGSMTQYVPFNRKAWHAGDSVFLDRENCNDFSIGIELEGTDNEPFTEEQYQHLIKVTNVLLKRYPLINRSRIKGHSDIAPKRKTDPGPFFEWDTYLKELD
;
A
#
# COMPACT_ATOMS: atom_id res chain seq x y z
N MET A 1 -25.61 3.12 -31.63
CA MET A 1 -26.04 2.59 -30.34
C MET A 1 -25.03 3.08 -29.33
N PRO A 2 -25.37 3.92 -28.37
CA PRO A 2 -24.41 4.40 -27.38
C PRO A 2 -24.11 3.30 -26.34
N ASN A 3 -22.85 3.21 -26.03
CA ASN A 3 -22.18 2.24 -25.16
C ASN A 3 -22.76 2.28 -23.74
N GLN A 4 -23.32 1.15 -23.28
CA GLN A 4 -24.05 0.99 -22.01
C GLN A 4 -23.13 0.57 -20.85
N PHE A 5 -21.83 0.92 -20.92
CA PHE A 5 -20.78 0.48 -19.97
C PHE A 5 -20.17 1.63 -19.16
N LEU A 6 -20.95 2.57 -18.63
CA LEU A 6 -20.44 3.51 -17.62
C LEU A 6 -21.58 3.91 -16.67
N ARG A 7 -21.93 3.02 -15.73
CA ARG A 7 -22.48 3.40 -14.43
C ARG A 7 -21.59 2.79 -13.36
N ASN A 8 -20.32 3.16 -13.35
CA ASN A 8 -19.56 3.10 -12.11
C ASN A 8 -20.10 4.23 -11.23
N VAL A 9 -20.67 3.87 -10.10
CA VAL A 9 -20.92 4.79 -9.00
C VAL A 9 -19.57 5.43 -8.70
N ASP A 10 -19.45 6.70 -9.00
CA ASP A 10 -18.28 7.52 -8.64
C ASP A 10 -18.25 7.60 -7.13
N MET A 11 -17.67 6.59 -6.48
CA MET A 11 -17.43 6.64 -5.05
C MET A 11 -16.24 7.57 -4.87
N ASP A 12 -16.54 8.82 -4.53
CA ASP A 12 -15.52 9.75 -4.04
C ASP A 12 -14.95 9.16 -2.74
N PHE A 13 -13.68 8.78 -2.78
CA PHE A 13 -13.01 8.35 -1.56
C PHE A 13 -12.81 9.56 -0.63
N GLU A 14 -12.96 9.33 0.65
CA GLU A 14 -12.80 10.33 1.69
C GLU A 14 -11.99 9.74 2.84
N ILE A 15 -11.17 10.54 3.48
CA ILE A 15 -10.49 10.17 4.72
C ILE A 15 -11.18 10.89 5.88
N ARG A 16 -11.78 10.11 6.79
CA ARG A 16 -12.34 10.57 8.05
C ARG A 16 -11.61 9.92 9.20
N ASP A 17 -11.18 10.70 10.17
CA ASP A 17 -10.43 10.22 11.34
C ASP A 17 -9.26 9.29 10.95
N HIS A 18 -8.54 9.66 9.86
CA HIS A 18 -7.41 8.91 9.29
C HIS A 18 -7.77 7.54 8.71
N LEU A 19 -9.07 7.25 8.53
CA LEU A 19 -9.58 6.04 7.91
C LEU A 19 -10.15 6.34 6.52
N LEU A 20 -9.77 5.51 5.54
CA LEU A 20 -10.30 5.58 4.18
C LEU A 20 -11.74 5.02 4.18
N GLN A 21 -12.70 5.87 3.83
CA GLN A 21 -14.09 5.45 3.71
C GLN A 21 -14.23 4.53 2.48
N GLY A 22 -15.00 3.44 2.64
CA GLY A 22 -15.15 2.41 1.62
C GLY A 22 -14.11 1.29 1.65
N ALA A 23 -13.03 1.43 2.41
CA ALA A 23 -12.11 0.32 2.67
C ALA A 23 -12.61 -0.56 3.83
N LYS A 24 -12.44 -1.88 3.69
CA LYS A 24 -12.58 -2.82 4.81
C LYS A 24 -11.57 -2.44 5.90
N GLN A 25 -12.01 -2.26 7.13
CA GLN A 25 -11.13 -2.00 8.27
C GLN A 25 -10.74 -3.31 8.95
N LEU A 26 -9.44 -3.61 9.00
CA LEU A 26 -8.88 -4.81 9.66
C LEU A 26 -7.60 -4.41 10.41
N GLN A 27 -7.74 -4.07 11.68
CA GLN A 27 -6.64 -3.48 12.44
C GLN A 27 -5.46 -4.44 12.65
N SER A 28 -4.28 -4.03 12.19
CA SER A 28 -3.02 -4.72 12.44
C SER A 28 -2.44 -4.31 13.81
N PRO A 29 -1.92 -5.28 14.60
CA PRO A 29 -1.16 -4.98 15.82
C PRO A 29 0.24 -4.43 15.50
N ASN A 30 0.72 -4.57 14.25
CA ASN A 30 2.05 -4.16 13.81
C ASN A 30 2.07 -2.67 13.44
N SER A 31 1.78 -1.82 14.40
CA SER A 31 1.77 -0.36 14.24
C SER A 31 2.20 0.33 15.52
N SER A 32 2.65 1.57 15.40
CA SER A 32 3.03 2.40 16.54
C SER A 32 2.60 3.86 16.34
N GLU A 33 2.69 4.65 17.40
CA GLU A 33 2.49 6.10 17.29
C GLU A 33 3.60 6.73 16.43
N ARG A 34 3.29 7.81 15.73
CA ARG A 34 4.29 8.68 15.12
C ARG A 34 4.80 9.67 16.16
N GLU A 35 6.07 10.06 16.05
CA GLU A 35 6.60 11.14 16.87
C GLU A 35 5.97 12.48 16.48
N GLU A 36 5.75 12.66 15.17
CA GLU A 36 5.18 13.88 14.60
C GLU A 36 4.19 13.52 13.50
N GLU A 37 2.90 13.65 13.78
CA GLU A 37 1.84 13.35 12.80
C GLU A 37 1.84 14.34 11.63
N SER A 38 2.22 15.61 11.88
CA SER A 38 2.29 16.64 10.86
C SER A 38 3.40 16.40 9.82
N ASP A 39 4.33 15.49 10.09
CA ASP A 39 5.47 15.16 9.22
C ASP A 39 5.17 14.03 8.20
N ILE A 40 3.92 13.62 8.03
CA ILE A 40 3.56 12.63 7.00
C ILE A 40 3.82 13.25 5.63
N SER A 41 4.89 12.81 4.97
CA SER A 41 5.45 13.49 3.82
C SER A 41 5.96 12.59 2.70
N LEU A 42 5.74 11.27 2.78
CA LEU A 42 6.17 10.29 1.79
C LEU A 42 5.05 9.27 1.55
N LEU A 43 4.81 8.90 0.30
CA LEU A 43 3.96 7.76 -0.08
C LEU A 43 4.85 6.68 -0.69
N VAL A 44 4.75 5.46 -0.18
CA VAL A 44 5.52 4.30 -0.67
C VAL A 44 4.58 3.26 -1.26
N ILE A 45 4.84 2.90 -2.51
CA ILE A 45 4.11 1.87 -3.23
C ILE A 45 4.89 0.56 -3.17
N HIS A 46 4.17 -0.51 -2.82
CA HIS A 46 4.68 -1.86 -2.67
C HIS A 46 3.91 -2.84 -3.54
N ASN A 47 4.41 -4.06 -3.63
CA ASN A 47 3.61 -5.21 -4.03
C ASN A 47 3.75 -6.35 -3.01
N ILE A 48 2.71 -7.15 -2.89
CA ILE A 48 2.68 -8.33 -2.05
C ILE A 48 1.76 -9.40 -2.64
N SER A 49 2.18 -10.65 -2.56
CA SER A 49 1.31 -11.82 -2.76
C SER A 49 1.70 -12.95 -1.83
N LEU A 50 0.75 -13.68 -1.29
CA LEU A 50 0.99 -14.78 -0.36
C LEU A 50 0.05 -15.97 -0.64
N PRO A 51 0.64 -17.16 -0.96
CA PRO A 51 2.06 -17.37 -1.31
C PRO A 51 2.50 -16.54 -2.52
N PRO A 52 3.82 -16.39 -2.82
CA PRO A 52 4.26 -15.60 -3.97
C PRO A 52 3.58 -16.03 -5.28
N GLY A 53 2.90 -15.06 -5.94
CA GLY A 53 2.16 -15.30 -7.19
C GLY A 53 0.75 -15.88 -7.01
N GLU A 54 0.27 -16.05 -5.78
CA GLU A 54 -1.11 -16.45 -5.49
C GLU A 54 -1.92 -15.28 -4.92
N TYR A 55 -3.15 -15.09 -5.42
CA TYR A 55 -3.98 -13.94 -5.13
C TYR A 55 -5.29 -14.32 -4.45
N ALA A 56 -5.92 -13.35 -3.79
CA ALA A 56 -7.19 -13.52 -3.08
C ALA A 56 -7.21 -14.65 -2.04
N THR A 57 -6.06 -14.99 -1.47
CA THR A 57 -5.88 -16.12 -0.55
C THR A 57 -6.27 -15.79 0.90
N GLY A 58 -6.30 -14.50 1.25
CA GLY A 58 -6.49 -14.03 2.63
C GLY A 58 -5.24 -14.15 3.52
N PHE A 59 -4.13 -14.69 3.01
CA PHE A 59 -2.91 -14.84 3.81
C PHE A 59 -2.18 -13.53 4.08
N ILE A 60 -2.40 -12.49 3.26
CA ILE A 60 -1.87 -11.15 3.53
C ILE A 60 -2.53 -10.58 4.81
N ASP A 61 -3.86 -10.71 4.93
CA ASP A 61 -4.61 -10.33 6.14
C ASP A 61 -4.02 -11.04 7.37
N GLN A 62 -3.79 -12.37 7.24
CA GLN A 62 -3.25 -13.17 8.33
C GLN A 62 -1.81 -12.75 8.71
N LEU A 63 -0.95 -12.45 7.73
CA LEU A 63 0.41 -11.97 7.99
C LEU A 63 0.38 -10.65 8.76
N PHE A 64 -0.37 -9.67 8.27
CA PHE A 64 -0.43 -8.35 8.90
C PHE A 64 -1.12 -8.35 10.26
N CYS A 65 -1.95 -9.37 10.55
CA CYS A 65 -2.60 -9.58 11.84
C CYS A 65 -1.86 -10.58 12.76
N ASN A 66 -0.65 -11.04 12.40
CA ASN A 66 0.13 -12.04 13.16
C ASN A 66 -0.60 -13.39 13.35
N GLN A 67 -1.40 -13.78 12.36
CA GLN A 67 -2.22 -15.00 12.39
C GLN A 67 -1.81 -16.01 11.30
N LEU A 68 -0.71 -15.74 10.56
CA LEU A 68 -0.25 -16.60 9.47
C LEU A 68 0.22 -17.96 9.99
N ASP A 69 -0.47 -19.03 9.62
CA ASP A 69 -0.05 -20.39 9.97
C ASP A 69 1.18 -20.81 9.15
N SER A 70 2.31 -20.99 9.84
CA SER A 70 3.57 -21.45 9.22
C SER A 70 3.48 -22.83 8.55
N LYS A 71 2.44 -23.61 8.84
CA LYS A 71 2.21 -24.94 8.27
C LYS A 71 1.35 -24.91 7.01
N ALA A 72 0.62 -23.82 6.74
CA ALA A 72 -0.30 -23.72 5.61
C ALA A 72 0.43 -23.72 4.26
N HIS A 73 1.68 -23.23 4.21
CA HIS A 73 2.50 -23.29 2.99
C HIS A 73 4.00 -23.28 3.36
N PRO A 74 4.88 -23.99 2.59
CA PRO A 74 6.33 -24.05 2.90
C PRO A 74 7.01 -22.69 2.99
N TYR A 75 6.60 -21.72 2.16
CA TYR A 75 7.10 -20.35 2.18
C TYR A 75 6.82 -19.63 3.50
N PHE A 76 5.71 -19.94 4.16
CA PHE A 76 5.29 -19.25 5.39
C PHE A 76 6.19 -19.50 6.59
N LYS A 77 6.92 -20.62 6.60
CA LYS A 77 7.94 -20.88 7.63
C LYS A 77 8.99 -19.78 7.76
N LYS A 78 9.23 -19.05 6.66
CA LYS A 78 10.23 -17.96 6.63
C LYS A 78 9.68 -16.61 7.07
N ILE A 79 8.35 -16.43 7.01
CA ILE A 79 7.74 -15.10 7.17
C ILE A 79 6.70 -15.01 8.28
N SER A 80 6.17 -16.14 8.81
CA SER A 80 5.10 -16.13 9.82
C SER A 80 5.47 -15.41 11.13
N GLU A 81 6.77 -15.33 11.43
CA GLU A 81 7.26 -14.59 12.60
C GLU A 81 7.56 -13.10 12.34
N LEU A 82 7.44 -12.66 11.08
CA LEU A 82 7.64 -11.24 10.75
C LEU A 82 6.52 -10.40 11.36
N ARG A 83 6.92 -9.25 11.87
CA ARG A 83 6.02 -8.23 12.40
C ARG A 83 6.02 -7.06 11.44
N VAL A 84 5.16 -7.14 10.45
CA VAL A 84 5.03 -6.17 9.34
C VAL A 84 3.57 -5.81 9.11
N SER A 85 3.33 -4.67 8.51
CA SER A 85 2.01 -4.21 8.07
C SER A 85 2.17 -3.16 6.97
N ALA A 86 1.08 -2.82 6.30
CA ALA A 86 0.96 -1.60 5.51
C ALA A 86 -0.24 -0.79 5.99
N HIS A 87 -0.41 0.44 5.50
CA HIS A 87 -1.62 1.19 5.81
C HIS A 87 -2.79 0.64 5.02
N LEU A 88 -2.59 0.37 3.73
CA LEU A 88 -3.64 -0.07 2.81
C LEU A 88 -3.15 -1.19 1.91
N LEU A 89 -4.01 -2.14 1.60
CA LEU A 89 -3.88 -3.11 0.52
C LEU A 89 -4.95 -2.85 -0.53
N ILE A 90 -4.57 -2.87 -1.80
CA ILE A 90 -5.47 -2.87 -2.95
C ILE A 90 -5.33 -4.22 -3.66
N SER A 91 -6.38 -5.04 -3.62
CA SER A 91 -6.39 -6.35 -4.27
C SER A 91 -6.44 -6.24 -5.79
N ARG A 92 -6.23 -7.36 -6.50
CA ARG A 92 -6.34 -7.43 -7.97
C ARG A 92 -7.68 -6.96 -8.52
N THR A 93 -8.75 -7.02 -7.73
CA THR A 93 -10.10 -6.56 -8.10
C THR A 93 -10.38 -5.11 -7.72
N GLY A 94 -9.38 -4.39 -7.19
CA GLY A 94 -9.56 -3.04 -6.64
C GLY A 94 -10.12 -3.00 -5.22
N SER A 95 -10.54 -4.13 -4.62
CA SER A 95 -11.03 -4.14 -3.24
C SER A 95 -9.93 -3.67 -2.28
N MET A 96 -10.31 -2.88 -1.28
CA MET A 96 -9.36 -2.26 -0.38
C MET A 96 -9.53 -2.74 1.06
N THR A 97 -8.41 -3.02 1.72
CA THR A 97 -8.35 -3.29 3.17
C THR A 97 -7.38 -2.31 3.81
N GLN A 98 -7.83 -1.57 4.82
CA GLN A 98 -6.97 -0.70 5.62
C GLN A 98 -6.63 -1.40 6.93
N TYR A 99 -5.32 -1.51 7.22
CA TYR A 99 -4.80 -2.19 8.42
C TYR A 99 -4.33 -1.22 9.49
N VAL A 100 -3.86 -0.05 9.09
CA VAL A 100 -3.32 0.96 10.01
C VAL A 100 -3.90 2.32 9.63
N PRO A 101 -4.46 3.08 10.59
CA PRO A 101 -4.87 4.46 10.35
C PRO A 101 -3.69 5.31 9.84
N PHE A 102 -3.94 6.23 8.92
CA PHE A 102 -2.86 6.96 8.25
C PHE A 102 -2.01 7.84 9.18
N ASN A 103 -2.55 8.26 10.31
CA ASN A 103 -1.79 9.00 11.32
C ASN A 103 -0.88 8.13 12.19
N ARG A 104 -1.03 6.82 12.14
CA ARG A 104 -0.13 5.90 12.83
C ARG A 104 1.00 5.45 11.90
N LYS A 105 2.04 4.89 12.46
CA LYS A 105 3.17 4.30 11.74
C LYS A 105 2.89 2.83 11.46
N ALA A 106 2.70 2.45 10.19
CA ALA A 106 2.74 1.06 9.76
C ALA A 106 4.19 0.60 9.57
N TRP A 107 4.45 -0.70 9.67
CA TRP A 107 5.80 -1.27 9.59
C TRP A 107 6.02 -1.92 8.22
N HIS A 108 6.21 -1.08 7.17
CA HIS A 108 6.31 -1.52 5.77
C HIS A 108 7.66 -1.26 5.12
N ALA A 109 8.41 -0.25 5.56
CA ALA A 109 9.62 0.20 4.87
C ALA A 109 10.90 -0.50 5.35
N GLY A 110 10.96 -0.95 6.63
CA GLY A 110 12.17 -1.52 7.22
C GLY A 110 13.35 -0.54 7.15
N ASP A 111 14.58 -1.07 7.03
CA ASP A 111 15.76 -0.25 6.75
C ASP A 111 15.59 0.48 5.44
N SER A 112 15.51 1.80 5.50
CA SER A 112 15.14 2.63 4.36
C SER A 112 15.62 4.07 4.55
N VAL A 113 15.89 4.74 3.44
CA VAL A 113 16.37 6.13 3.42
C VAL A 113 15.68 6.89 2.30
N PHE A 114 15.21 8.10 2.59
CA PHE A 114 14.69 9.02 1.59
C PHE A 114 15.14 10.45 1.89
N LEU A 115 15.84 11.10 0.94
CA LEU A 115 16.41 12.45 1.10
C LEU A 115 17.21 12.60 2.41
N ASP A 116 18.15 11.69 2.62
CA ASP A 116 19.04 11.61 3.79
C ASP A 116 18.33 11.38 5.15
N ARG A 117 17.03 11.05 5.13
CA ARG A 117 16.27 10.66 6.32
C ARG A 117 16.12 9.14 6.35
N GLU A 118 16.55 8.54 7.45
CA GLU A 118 16.39 7.11 7.74
C GLU A 118 14.99 6.80 8.27
N ASN A 119 14.67 5.49 8.35
CA ASN A 119 13.44 4.98 8.95
C ASN A 119 12.16 5.55 8.31
N CYS A 120 12.00 5.36 7.00
CA CYS A 120 10.86 5.91 6.25
C CYS A 120 9.48 5.59 6.84
N ASN A 121 9.33 4.53 7.66
CA ASN A 121 8.09 4.28 8.40
C ASN A 121 7.64 5.50 9.23
N ASP A 122 8.57 6.31 9.73
CA ASP A 122 8.26 7.41 10.64
C ASP A 122 7.46 8.52 9.97
N PHE A 123 7.66 8.74 8.66
CA PHE A 123 7.07 9.85 7.92
C PHE A 123 6.37 9.43 6.61
N SER A 124 6.14 8.13 6.40
CA SER A 124 5.48 7.65 5.18
C SER A 124 4.13 6.97 5.43
N ILE A 125 3.35 6.92 4.37
CA ILE A 125 2.21 6.03 4.20
C ILE A 125 2.64 4.94 3.21
N GLY A 126 2.40 3.65 3.52
CA GLY A 126 2.67 2.52 2.64
C GLY A 126 1.37 1.93 2.09
N ILE A 127 1.32 1.75 0.77
CA ILE A 127 0.22 1.08 0.07
C ILE A 127 0.77 -0.16 -0.63
N GLU A 128 0.17 -1.30 -0.36
CA GLU A 128 0.44 -2.56 -1.03
C GLU A 128 -0.54 -2.78 -2.19
N LEU A 129 -0.02 -3.15 -3.34
CA LEU A 129 -0.80 -3.71 -4.43
C LEU A 129 -0.66 -5.23 -4.41
N GLU A 130 -1.77 -5.96 -4.40
CA GLU A 130 -1.69 -7.42 -4.53
C GLU A 130 -1.09 -7.78 -5.90
N GLY A 131 0.10 -8.36 -5.91
CA GLY A 131 0.86 -8.58 -7.14
C GLY A 131 2.25 -9.12 -6.90
N THR A 132 3.05 -9.13 -7.97
CA THR A 132 4.47 -9.50 -7.99
C THR A 132 5.27 -8.53 -8.87
N ASP A 133 6.61 -8.61 -8.78
CA ASP A 133 7.50 -7.84 -9.67
C ASP A 133 7.42 -8.27 -11.15
N ASN A 134 6.81 -9.42 -11.44
CA ASN A 134 6.95 -10.10 -12.74
C ASN A 134 5.71 -10.05 -13.61
N GLU A 135 4.69 -9.30 -13.22
CA GLU A 135 3.45 -9.17 -13.98
C GLU A 135 2.80 -7.80 -13.82
N PRO A 136 1.99 -7.36 -14.79
CA PRO A 136 1.28 -6.10 -14.72
C PRO A 136 0.25 -6.07 -13.59
N PHE A 137 0.04 -4.90 -13.01
CA PHE A 137 -1.10 -4.61 -12.15
C PHE A 137 -2.35 -4.39 -13.00
N THR A 138 -3.53 -4.58 -12.38
CA THR A 138 -4.81 -4.44 -13.09
C THR A 138 -5.21 -2.98 -13.25
N GLU A 139 -6.11 -2.72 -14.20
CA GLU A 139 -6.70 -1.40 -14.38
C GLU A 139 -7.47 -0.95 -13.12
N GLU A 140 -8.18 -1.86 -12.48
CA GLU A 140 -8.90 -1.62 -11.23
C GLU A 140 -7.95 -1.19 -10.10
N GLN A 141 -6.76 -1.80 -10.02
CA GLN A 141 -5.75 -1.39 -9.04
C GLN A 141 -5.27 0.04 -9.30
N TYR A 142 -4.96 0.39 -10.55
CA TYR A 142 -4.55 1.75 -10.89
C TYR A 142 -5.65 2.78 -10.63
N GLN A 143 -6.89 2.50 -11.04
CA GLN A 143 -8.02 3.40 -10.81
C GLN A 143 -8.21 3.71 -9.31
N HIS A 144 -8.14 2.68 -8.46
CA HIS A 144 -8.28 2.86 -7.02
C HIS A 144 -7.04 3.52 -6.39
N LEU A 145 -5.84 3.13 -6.82
CA LEU A 145 -4.60 3.75 -6.34
C LEU A 145 -4.56 5.25 -6.65
N ILE A 146 -4.94 5.66 -7.86
CA ILE A 146 -5.00 7.07 -8.27
C ILE A 146 -5.99 7.84 -7.39
N LYS A 147 -7.22 7.33 -7.23
CA LYS A 147 -8.24 7.97 -6.39
C LYS A 147 -7.78 8.11 -4.93
N VAL A 148 -7.23 7.04 -4.35
CA VAL A 148 -6.69 7.05 -2.98
C VAL A 148 -5.54 8.06 -2.86
N THR A 149 -4.63 8.07 -3.82
CA THR A 149 -3.49 8.99 -3.81
C THR A 149 -3.95 10.44 -3.84
N ASN A 150 -4.91 10.80 -4.70
CA ASN A 150 -5.45 12.16 -4.77
C ASN A 150 -6.08 12.60 -3.43
N VAL A 151 -6.77 11.70 -2.73
CA VAL A 151 -7.32 11.99 -1.40
C VAL A 151 -6.19 12.15 -0.36
N LEU A 152 -5.13 11.34 -0.44
CA LEU A 152 -3.96 11.45 0.42
C LEU A 152 -3.21 12.77 0.19
N LEU A 153 -3.00 13.17 -1.06
CA LEU A 153 -2.35 14.46 -1.40
C LEU A 153 -3.12 15.66 -0.82
N LYS A 154 -4.46 15.61 -0.86
CA LYS A 154 -5.33 16.65 -0.26
C LYS A 154 -5.25 16.64 1.27
N ARG A 155 -5.19 15.47 1.90
CA ARG A 155 -5.20 15.33 3.37
C ARG A 155 -3.83 15.54 4.02
N TYR A 156 -2.75 15.15 3.31
CA TYR A 156 -1.36 15.22 3.77
C TYR A 156 -0.51 16.03 2.78
N PRO A 157 -0.56 17.37 2.84
CA PRO A 157 -0.03 18.25 1.79
C PRO A 157 1.50 18.25 1.66
N LEU A 158 2.22 17.64 2.61
CA LEU A 158 3.66 17.43 2.47
C LEU A 158 3.99 16.27 1.51
N ILE A 159 3.03 15.39 1.22
CA ILE A 159 3.14 14.42 0.13
C ILE A 159 2.87 15.16 -1.18
N ASN A 160 3.74 14.99 -2.15
CA ASN A 160 3.58 15.49 -3.51
C ASN A 160 4.14 14.47 -4.50
N ARG A 161 3.98 14.67 -5.81
CA ARG A 161 4.41 13.71 -6.84
C ARG A 161 5.87 13.29 -6.72
N SER A 162 6.79 14.20 -6.35
CA SER A 162 8.21 13.87 -6.18
C SER A 162 8.50 13.01 -4.95
N ARG A 163 7.54 12.96 -4.03
CA ARG A 163 7.59 12.21 -2.77
C ARG A 163 6.68 10.96 -2.79
N ILE A 164 6.34 10.47 -3.99
CA ILE A 164 5.72 9.15 -4.22
C ILE A 164 6.82 8.25 -4.77
N LYS A 165 7.11 7.16 -4.10
CA LYS A 165 8.26 6.30 -4.37
C LYS A 165 7.88 4.82 -4.30
N GLY A 166 8.63 3.97 -4.98
CA GLY A 166 8.61 2.53 -4.75
C GLY A 166 9.45 2.15 -3.53
N HIS A 167 9.20 0.97 -2.99
CA HIS A 167 10.05 0.44 -1.92
C HIS A 167 11.51 0.30 -2.41
N SER A 168 11.71 -0.07 -3.67
CA SER A 168 13.02 -0.13 -4.32
C SER A 168 13.76 1.21 -4.33
N ASP A 169 13.05 2.35 -4.35
CA ASP A 169 13.68 3.67 -4.35
C ASP A 169 14.26 4.04 -2.98
N ILE A 170 13.62 3.58 -1.91
CA ILE A 170 14.01 3.89 -0.52
C ILE A 170 14.86 2.79 0.14
N ALA A 171 14.93 1.60 -0.48
CA ALA A 171 15.71 0.46 0.00
C ALA A 171 16.34 -0.35 -1.17
N PRO A 172 17.10 0.29 -2.09
CA PRO A 172 17.46 -0.29 -3.39
C PRO A 172 18.35 -1.54 -3.32
N LYS A 173 19.05 -1.75 -2.21
CA LYS A 173 19.90 -2.95 -2.01
C LYS A 173 19.12 -4.16 -1.49
N ARG A 174 17.89 -3.96 -1.05
CA ARG A 174 17.12 -4.94 -0.29
C ARG A 174 15.77 -5.26 -0.93
N LYS A 175 15.21 -4.30 -1.69
CA LYS A 175 13.83 -4.34 -2.20
C LYS A 175 13.78 -4.04 -3.69
N THR A 176 12.82 -4.68 -4.34
CA THR A 176 12.58 -4.56 -5.79
C THR A 176 11.16 -4.06 -6.10
N ASP A 177 10.25 -4.19 -5.12
CA ASP A 177 8.86 -3.81 -5.26
C ASP A 177 8.67 -2.27 -5.42
N PRO A 178 7.67 -1.82 -6.19
CA PRO A 178 6.60 -2.57 -6.84
C PRO A 178 7.01 -3.30 -8.13
N GLY A 179 8.28 -3.29 -8.53
CA GLY A 179 8.82 -3.99 -9.67
C GLY A 179 8.70 -3.22 -11.00
N PRO A 180 9.33 -3.76 -12.07
CA PRO A 180 9.43 -3.07 -13.36
C PRO A 180 8.12 -3.01 -14.15
N PHE A 181 7.11 -3.79 -13.76
CA PHE A 181 5.79 -3.78 -14.40
C PHE A 181 4.85 -2.72 -13.80
N PHE A 182 5.30 -1.95 -12.80
CA PHE A 182 4.53 -0.81 -12.32
C PHE A 182 4.71 0.39 -13.24
N GLU A 183 3.63 0.87 -13.82
CA GLU A 183 3.62 1.92 -14.83
C GLU A 183 3.65 3.32 -14.19
N TRP A 184 4.83 3.74 -13.71
CA TRP A 184 5.03 5.00 -13.01
C TRP A 184 4.55 6.22 -13.78
N ASP A 185 4.88 6.30 -15.08
CA ASP A 185 4.53 7.46 -15.91
C ASP A 185 3.01 7.59 -16.06
N THR A 186 2.32 6.47 -16.30
CA THR A 186 0.85 6.41 -16.37
C THR A 186 0.23 6.82 -15.05
N TYR A 187 0.68 6.20 -13.95
CA TYR A 187 0.16 6.49 -12.62
C TYR A 187 0.32 7.96 -12.22
N LEU A 188 1.55 8.50 -12.31
CA LEU A 188 1.85 9.87 -11.87
C LEU A 188 1.16 10.93 -12.75
N LYS A 189 0.95 10.64 -14.05
CA LYS A 189 0.28 11.57 -14.97
C LYS A 189 -1.21 11.76 -14.61
N GLU A 190 -1.87 10.74 -14.12
CA GLU A 190 -3.30 10.74 -13.79
C GLU A 190 -3.61 11.33 -12.40
N LEU A 191 -2.59 11.75 -11.63
CA LEU A 191 -2.79 12.44 -10.35
C LEU A 191 -3.20 13.90 -10.58
N ASP A 192 -4.04 14.46 -9.67
CA ASP A 192 -4.51 15.85 -9.65
C ASP A 192 -3.37 16.87 -9.40
#